data_c3391d60cd25216f2789338d35b04ed7
#
_entry.id   c3391d60cd25216f2789338d35b04ed7
#
_cell.length_a   1.000
_cell.length_b   1.000
_cell.length_c   1.000
_cell.angle_alpha   90.00
_cell.angle_beta   90.00
_cell.angle_gamma   90.00
#
_symmetry.space_group_name_H-M   'P 1'
#
loop_
_entity.id
_entity.type
_entity.pdbx_description
1 polymer ?
#
loop_
_entity_poly.entity_id
_entity_poly.type
_entity_poly.pdbx_seq_one_letter_code
_entity_poly.pdbx_strand_id
1 'polypeptide(L)'
;QKQRVGIARALATEPEILLCDEATSALDPDTTESILNLLARVNKELNVTILFVTHTIRVVQKLCNKVAILEHGKLVENGSVIDIFSKPKSTIAKRFVETVIPSKIPESIVAELKKYEGNYKVIRIFFHAEHATDDVIWQINAKLGVHTNVMFASVTELQGRVLSIITLQLTGNEEDFKKVEDYINSHGIAFEEVPV
;
A
#
# COMPACT_ATOMS: atom_id res chain seq x y z
N GLN A 1 -0.35 18.55 -24.18
CA GLN A 1 -0.57 18.10 -25.57
C GLN A 1 0.67 17.42 -26.18
N LYS A 2 1.91 17.93 -25.94
CA LYS A 2 3.15 17.31 -26.46
C LYS A 2 3.27 15.83 -26.06
N GLN A 3 2.92 15.49 -24.84
CA GLN A 3 2.99 14.10 -24.34
C GLN A 3 2.01 13.18 -25.09
N ARG A 4 0.80 13.66 -25.38
CA ARG A 4 -0.18 12.89 -26.17
C ARG A 4 0.30 12.62 -27.59
N VAL A 5 0.94 13.60 -28.21
CA VAL A 5 1.56 13.43 -29.54
C VAL A 5 2.69 12.42 -29.49
N GLY A 6 3.52 12.46 -28.44
CA GLY A 6 4.58 11.46 -28.24
C GLY A 6 4.04 10.03 -28.11
N ILE A 7 2.97 9.84 -27.32
CA ILE A 7 2.30 8.55 -27.17
C ILE A 7 1.70 8.09 -28.52
N ALA A 8 0.97 8.98 -29.22
CA ALA A 8 0.37 8.65 -30.51
C ALA A 8 1.43 8.24 -31.55
N ARG A 9 2.57 8.96 -31.59
CA ARG A 9 3.68 8.62 -32.49
C ARG A 9 4.30 7.26 -32.15
N ALA A 10 4.47 6.94 -30.86
CA ALA A 10 5.00 5.64 -30.43
C ALA A 10 4.03 4.50 -30.77
N LEU A 11 2.72 4.73 -30.70
CA LEU A 11 1.70 3.73 -31.03
C LEU A 11 1.48 3.54 -32.54
N ALA A 12 1.88 4.51 -33.37
CA ALA A 12 1.69 4.44 -34.82
C ALA A 12 2.43 3.26 -35.50
N THR A 13 3.40 2.67 -34.82
CA THR A 13 4.14 1.48 -35.28
C THR A 13 3.57 0.16 -34.75
N GLU A 14 2.41 0.21 -34.10
CA GLU A 14 1.73 -0.95 -33.48
C GLU A 14 2.66 -1.80 -32.60
N PRO A 15 3.34 -1.22 -31.59
CA PRO A 15 4.32 -1.92 -30.80
C PRO A 15 3.65 -2.91 -29.84
N GLU A 16 4.31 -4.04 -29.55
CA GLU A 16 3.91 -4.96 -28.49
C GLU A 16 4.24 -4.41 -27.10
N ILE A 17 5.28 -3.58 -26.99
CA ILE A 17 5.76 -2.96 -25.75
C ILE A 17 5.94 -1.47 -25.95
N LEU A 18 5.31 -0.69 -25.08
CA LEU A 18 5.47 0.76 -24.98
C LEU A 18 6.34 1.10 -23.77
N LEU A 19 7.51 1.71 -24.03
CA LEU A 19 8.39 2.20 -22.97
C LEU A 19 8.04 3.66 -22.62
N CYS A 20 7.71 3.89 -21.35
CA CYS A 20 7.40 5.20 -20.80
C CYS A 20 8.48 5.57 -19.76
N ASP A 21 9.44 6.39 -20.16
CA ASP A 21 10.48 6.90 -19.29
C ASP A 21 10.06 8.27 -18.76
N GLU A 22 9.83 8.37 -17.45
CA GLU A 22 9.38 9.58 -16.73
C GLU A 22 8.26 10.37 -17.44
N ALA A 23 7.35 9.69 -18.11
CA ALA A 23 6.34 10.29 -19.00
C ALA A 23 5.42 11.34 -18.33
N THR A 24 5.44 11.45 -17.00
CA THR A 24 4.57 12.36 -16.24
C THR A 24 5.32 13.31 -15.30
N SER A 25 6.66 13.26 -15.25
CA SER A 25 7.47 13.99 -14.26
C SER A 25 7.39 15.52 -14.35
N ALA A 26 7.12 16.05 -15.54
CA ALA A 26 7.07 17.49 -15.81
C ALA A 26 5.64 18.03 -16.03
N LEU A 27 4.61 17.24 -15.61
CA LEU A 27 3.21 17.59 -15.81
C LEU A 27 2.54 18.02 -14.51
N ASP A 28 1.57 18.92 -14.62
CA ASP A 28 0.66 19.23 -13.51
C ASP A 28 -0.21 18.02 -13.16
N PRO A 29 -0.82 17.98 -11.95
CA PRO A 29 -1.60 16.84 -11.48
C PRO A 29 -2.75 16.44 -12.42
N ASP A 30 -3.49 17.40 -12.97
CA ASP A 30 -4.66 17.13 -13.82
C ASP A 30 -4.24 16.55 -15.18
N THR A 31 -3.17 17.12 -15.76
CA THR A 31 -2.58 16.60 -17.00
C THR A 31 -1.99 15.20 -16.76
N THR A 32 -1.30 14.98 -15.65
CA THR A 32 -0.80 13.65 -15.25
C THR A 32 -1.94 12.64 -15.21
N GLU A 33 -3.02 12.95 -14.51
CA GLU A 33 -4.21 12.09 -14.41
C GLU A 33 -4.79 11.74 -15.78
N SER A 34 -4.89 12.75 -16.65
CA SER A 34 -5.38 12.57 -18.02
C SER A 34 -4.49 11.64 -18.88
N ILE A 35 -3.15 11.75 -18.72
CA ILE A 35 -2.20 10.88 -19.43
C ILE A 35 -2.25 9.45 -18.88
N LEU A 36 -2.34 9.28 -17.56
CA LEU A 36 -2.46 7.96 -16.95
C LEU A 36 -3.74 7.24 -17.40
N ASN A 37 -4.86 7.95 -17.47
CA ASN A 37 -6.13 7.40 -17.96
C ASN A 37 -6.03 7.02 -19.46
N LEU A 38 -5.35 7.83 -20.27
CA LEU A 38 -5.09 7.50 -21.68
C LEU A 38 -4.26 6.21 -21.79
N LEU A 39 -3.18 6.08 -21.02
CA LEU A 39 -2.30 4.91 -21.06
C LEU A 39 -3.02 3.65 -20.55
N ALA A 40 -3.87 3.77 -19.54
CA ALA A 40 -4.73 2.66 -19.08
C ALA A 40 -5.66 2.17 -20.21
N ARG A 41 -6.27 3.09 -20.94
CA ARG A 41 -7.11 2.76 -22.10
C ARG A 41 -6.32 2.10 -23.21
N VAL A 42 -5.16 2.65 -23.57
CA VAL A 42 -4.25 2.07 -24.56
C VAL A 42 -3.85 0.65 -24.22
N ASN A 43 -3.45 0.40 -22.98
CA ASN A 43 -3.13 -0.95 -22.51
C ASN A 43 -4.31 -1.91 -22.68
N LYS A 44 -5.52 -1.47 -22.28
CA LYS A 44 -6.73 -2.31 -22.31
C LYS A 44 -7.26 -2.53 -23.73
N GLU A 45 -7.32 -1.48 -24.54
CA GLU A 45 -7.94 -1.52 -25.89
C GLU A 45 -7.01 -2.12 -26.95
N LEU A 46 -5.70 -1.84 -26.84
CA LEU A 46 -4.70 -2.30 -27.83
C LEU A 46 -3.87 -3.49 -27.34
N ASN A 47 -4.09 -3.96 -26.11
CA ASN A 47 -3.35 -5.07 -25.49
C ASN A 47 -1.81 -4.88 -25.52
N VAL A 48 -1.35 -3.62 -25.47
CA VAL A 48 0.07 -3.24 -25.47
C VAL A 48 0.63 -3.34 -24.07
N THR A 49 1.74 -4.04 -23.89
CA THR A 49 2.46 -4.05 -22.61
C THR A 49 3.12 -2.69 -22.39
N ILE A 50 2.89 -2.07 -21.23
CA ILE A 50 3.50 -0.78 -20.90
C ILE A 50 4.56 -0.96 -19.81
N LEU A 51 5.79 -0.59 -20.12
CA LEU A 51 6.89 -0.55 -19.16
C LEU A 51 7.13 0.91 -18.73
N PHE A 52 6.85 1.20 -17.45
CA PHE A 52 7.12 2.51 -16.86
C PHE A 52 8.45 2.54 -16.14
N VAL A 53 9.27 3.53 -16.42
CA VAL A 53 10.38 3.96 -15.58
C VAL A 53 9.94 5.25 -14.88
N THR A 54 9.80 5.21 -13.57
CA THR A 54 9.27 6.35 -12.80
C THR A 54 9.72 6.31 -11.35
N HIS A 55 9.89 7.47 -10.75
CA HIS A 55 10.01 7.64 -9.31
C HIS A 55 8.68 8.05 -8.65
N THR A 56 7.62 8.20 -9.45
CA THR A 56 6.31 8.63 -8.97
C THR A 56 5.46 7.43 -8.59
N ILE A 57 5.31 7.16 -7.31
CA ILE A 57 4.57 6.01 -6.79
C ILE A 57 3.11 6.02 -7.19
N ARG A 58 2.50 7.20 -7.38
CA ARG A 58 1.13 7.34 -7.86
C ARG A 58 0.90 6.67 -9.22
N VAL A 59 1.89 6.68 -10.11
CA VAL A 59 1.85 5.97 -11.40
C VAL A 59 1.79 4.46 -11.15
N VAL A 60 2.63 3.97 -10.25
CA VAL A 60 2.69 2.55 -9.89
C VAL A 60 1.35 2.09 -9.31
N GLN A 61 0.78 2.83 -8.36
CA GLN A 61 -0.50 2.50 -7.75
C GLN A 61 -1.65 2.41 -8.76
N LYS A 62 -1.67 3.37 -9.71
CA LYS A 62 -2.80 3.53 -10.61
C LYS A 62 -2.76 2.58 -11.81
N LEU A 63 -1.58 2.34 -12.38
CA LEU A 63 -1.43 1.66 -13.67
C LEU A 63 -0.70 0.33 -13.62
N CYS A 64 0.25 0.15 -12.70
CA CYS A 64 1.15 -0.98 -12.79
C CYS A 64 0.61 -2.21 -12.07
N ASN A 65 0.58 -3.36 -12.72
CA ASN A 65 0.25 -4.65 -12.10
C ASN A 65 1.43 -5.23 -11.32
N LYS A 66 2.63 -4.99 -11.84
CA LYS A 66 3.90 -5.45 -11.27
C LYS A 66 4.85 -4.28 -11.11
N VAL A 67 5.74 -4.38 -10.14
CA VAL A 67 6.78 -3.40 -9.89
C VAL A 67 8.13 -4.08 -9.68
N ALA A 68 9.17 -3.45 -10.20
CA ALA A 68 10.56 -3.81 -9.97
C ALA A 68 11.27 -2.58 -9.38
N ILE A 69 11.83 -2.72 -8.18
CA ILE A 69 12.51 -1.65 -7.46
C ILE A 69 14.00 -1.79 -7.71
N LEU A 70 14.58 -0.73 -8.25
CA LEU A 70 16.00 -0.65 -8.57
C LEU A 70 16.72 0.29 -7.61
N GLU A 71 17.90 -0.11 -7.15
CA GLU A 71 18.83 0.72 -6.37
C GLU A 71 20.24 0.57 -6.93
N HIS A 72 20.87 1.69 -7.26
CA HIS A 72 22.22 1.70 -7.84
C HIS A 72 22.38 0.72 -9.02
N GLY A 73 21.37 0.65 -9.91
CA GLY A 73 21.37 -0.22 -11.08
C GLY A 73 21.12 -1.71 -10.78
N LYS A 74 20.84 -2.09 -9.53
CA LYS A 74 20.54 -3.47 -9.13
C LYS A 74 19.05 -3.62 -8.79
N LEU A 75 18.48 -4.74 -9.19
CA LEU A 75 17.12 -5.12 -8.80
C LEU A 75 17.15 -5.54 -7.31
N VAL A 76 16.47 -4.79 -6.44
CA VAL A 76 16.40 -5.06 -5.00
C VAL A 76 15.13 -5.81 -4.61
N GLU A 77 14.00 -5.52 -5.30
CA GLU A 77 12.74 -6.19 -5.03
C GLU A 77 11.84 -6.15 -6.26
N ASN A 78 11.05 -7.19 -6.47
CA ASN A 78 10.01 -7.23 -7.50
C ASN A 78 8.82 -8.05 -7.05
N GLY A 79 7.65 -7.77 -7.63
CA GLY A 79 6.43 -8.50 -7.32
C GLY A 79 5.19 -7.82 -7.88
N SER A 80 4.03 -8.31 -7.48
CA SER A 80 2.79 -7.57 -7.72
C SER A 80 2.78 -6.27 -6.91
N VAL A 81 2.09 -5.25 -7.41
CA VAL A 81 1.97 -3.97 -6.68
C VAL A 81 1.37 -4.22 -5.30
N ILE A 82 0.35 -5.09 -5.21
CA ILE A 82 -0.31 -5.41 -3.95
C ILE A 82 0.65 -6.05 -2.96
N ASP A 83 1.45 -7.02 -3.37
CA ASP A 83 2.41 -7.71 -2.48
C ASP A 83 3.47 -6.73 -1.95
N ILE A 84 4.03 -5.89 -2.84
CA ILE A 84 5.04 -4.91 -2.45
C ILE A 84 4.46 -3.84 -1.52
N PHE A 85 3.22 -3.41 -1.75
CA PHE A 85 2.58 -2.41 -0.89
C PHE A 85 2.11 -2.97 0.45
N SER A 86 1.78 -4.26 0.50
CA SER A 86 1.32 -4.92 1.73
C SER A 86 2.47 -5.41 2.61
N LYS A 87 3.52 -5.96 1.98
CA LYS A 87 4.65 -6.61 2.69
C LYS A 87 5.98 -6.26 2.03
N PRO A 88 6.38 -4.97 2.03
CA PRO A 88 7.67 -4.57 1.47
C PRO A 88 8.81 -5.21 2.28
N LYS A 89 9.76 -5.84 1.59
CA LYS A 89 10.88 -6.55 2.21
C LYS A 89 12.13 -5.66 2.33
N SER A 90 12.46 -4.96 1.23
CA SER A 90 13.63 -4.09 1.20
C SER A 90 13.39 -2.76 1.91
N THR A 91 14.44 -2.16 2.47
CA THR A 91 14.37 -0.84 3.10
C THR A 91 13.87 0.24 2.13
N ILE A 92 14.21 0.12 0.85
CA ILE A 92 13.75 1.05 -0.17
C ILE A 92 12.27 0.87 -0.46
N ALA A 93 11.78 -0.37 -0.61
CA ALA A 93 10.37 -0.63 -0.78
C ALA A 93 9.55 -0.08 0.39
N LYS A 94 10.00 -0.29 1.64
CA LYS A 94 9.37 0.28 2.83
C LYS A 94 9.27 1.80 2.76
N ARG A 95 10.37 2.48 2.42
CA ARG A 95 10.37 3.95 2.24
C ARG A 95 9.41 4.40 1.15
N PHE A 96 9.36 3.71 0.01
CA PHE A 96 8.43 4.02 -1.06
C PHE A 96 6.97 3.85 -0.61
N VAL A 97 6.65 2.75 0.01
CA VAL A 97 5.29 2.49 0.52
C VAL A 97 4.88 3.53 1.55
N GLU A 98 5.76 3.88 2.50
CA GLU A 98 5.52 4.89 3.53
C GLU A 98 5.22 6.29 2.98
N THR A 99 5.67 6.64 1.77
CA THR A 99 5.35 7.94 1.16
C THR A 99 3.90 8.05 0.70
N VAL A 100 3.22 6.93 0.50
CA VAL A 100 1.87 6.86 -0.07
C VAL A 100 0.86 6.31 0.91
N ILE A 101 1.28 5.36 1.71
CA ILE A 101 0.49 4.76 2.77
C ILE A 101 1.17 5.15 4.08
N PRO A 102 0.80 6.31 4.65
CA PRO A 102 1.34 6.69 5.94
C PRO A 102 1.03 5.57 6.93
N SER A 103 2.06 5.03 7.55
CA SER A 103 1.92 3.96 8.54
C SER A 103 2.51 4.35 9.89
N LYS A 104 3.14 5.54 9.96
CA LYS A 104 3.75 6.01 11.19
C LYS A 104 2.68 6.55 12.13
N ILE A 105 2.73 6.07 13.37
CA ILE A 105 1.94 6.65 14.46
C ILE A 105 2.48 8.07 14.70
N PRO A 106 1.62 9.10 14.78
CA PRO A 106 2.06 10.45 15.11
C PRO A 106 2.83 10.51 16.44
N GLU A 107 3.88 11.32 16.49
CA GLU A 107 4.72 11.44 17.70
C GLU A 107 3.94 11.85 18.95
N SER A 108 2.89 12.65 18.79
CA SER A 108 1.98 13.03 19.89
C SER A 108 1.27 11.82 20.50
N ILE A 109 0.86 10.87 19.67
CA ILE A 109 0.20 9.63 20.10
C ILE A 109 1.22 8.72 20.77
N VAL A 110 2.43 8.60 20.22
CA VAL A 110 3.53 7.86 20.86
C VAL A 110 3.85 8.42 22.24
N ALA A 111 3.86 9.75 22.39
CA ALA A 111 4.09 10.40 23.67
C ALA A 111 2.98 10.10 24.70
N GLU A 112 1.72 10.00 24.27
CA GLU A 112 0.61 9.60 25.13
C GLU A 112 0.69 8.12 25.53
N LEU A 113 1.07 7.24 24.59
CA LEU A 113 1.28 5.83 24.87
C LEU A 113 2.33 5.60 25.97
N LYS A 114 3.44 6.37 25.91
CA LYS A 114 4.52 6.26 26.92
C LYS A 114 4.09 6.69 28.33
N LYS A 115 2.98 7.43 28.45
CA LYS A 115 2.40 7.80 29.75
C LYS A 115 1.40 6.75 30.30
N TYR A 116 1.04 5.78 29.46
CA TYR A 116 0.07 4.77 29.86
C TYR A 116 0.71 3.79 30.86
N GLU A 117 0.13 3.68 32.05
CA GLU A 117 0.68 2.85 33.17
C GLU A 117 0.28 1.37 33.11
N GLY A 118 -0.59 1.00 32.18
CA GLY A 118 -1.03 -0.39 32.00
C GLY A 118 -0.20 -1.17 30.99
N ASN A 119 -0.39 -2.49 30.96
CA ASN A 119 0.19 -3.31 29.90
C ASN A 119 -0.55 -3.07 28.60
N TYR A 120 0.20 -2.86 27.55
CA TYR A 120 -0.33 -2.71 26.19
C TYR A 120 0.62 -3.31 25.16
N LYS A 121 0.05 -3.65 24.01
CA LYS A 121 0.78 -4.03 22.80
C LYS A 121 0.23 -3.22 21.63
N VAL A 122 1.09 -2.79 20.73
CA VAL A 122 0.67 -2.10 19.50
C VAL A 122 0.87 -3.05 18.34
N ILE A 123 -0.22 -3.29 17.61
CA ILE A 123 -0.20 -4.12 16.40
C ILE A 123 -0.70 -3.32 15.21
N ARG A 124 -0.17 -3.65 14.03
CA ARG A 124 -0.65 -3.15 12.76
C ARG A 124 -1.22 -4.29 11.95
N ILE A 125 -2.46 -4.14 11.51
CA ILE A 125 -3.22 -5.13 10.77
C ILE A 125 -3.36 -4.66 9.31
N PHE A 126 -3.14 -5.59 8.38
CA PHE A 126 -3.26 -5.34 6.94
C PHE A 126 -4.47 -6.10 6.40
N PHE A 127 -5.48 -5.37 5.96
CA PHE A 127 -6.65 -5.95 5.33
C PHE A 127 -6.56 -5.83 3.81
N HIS A 128 -6.68 -6.95 3.13
CA HIS A 128 -6.89 -7.00 1.69
C HIS A 128 -8.38 -7.00 1.35
N ALA A 129 -8.71 -6.84 0.07
CA ALA A 129 -10.08 -6.73 -0.42
C ALA A 129 -11.03 -7.82 0.11
N GLU A 130 -10.52 -9.02 0.35
CA GLU A 130 -11.28 -10.16 0.87
C GLU A 130 -11.73 -9.97 2.33
N HIS A 131 -10.98 -9.18 3.10
CA HIS A 131 -11.23 -8.89 4.52
C HIS A 131 -11.60 -7.43 4.80
N ALA A 132 -11.84 -6.63 3.76
CA ALA A 132 -12.10 -5.20 3.91
C ALA A 132 -13.41 -4.89 4.66
N THR A 133 -14.32 -5.86 4.74
CA THR A 133 -15.61 -5.75 5.43
C THR A 133 -15.68 -6.55 6.73
N ASP A 134 -14.58 -7.20 7.14
CA ASP A 134 -14.55 -8.02 8.34
C ASP A 134 -14.63 -7.14 9.58
N ASP A 135 -15.41 -7.57 10.54
CA ASP A 135 -15.66 -6.89 11.81
C ASP A 135 -14.59 -7.19 12.88
N VAL A 136 -13.33 -7.30 12.46
CA VAL A 136 -12.20 -7.76 13.30
C VAL A 136 -12.09 -6.99 14.62
N ILE A 137 -12.21 -5.66 14.59
CA ILE A 137 -12.14 -4.84 15.81
C ILE A 137 -13.28 -5.20 16.77
N TRP A 138 -14.49 -5.39 16.24
CA TRP A 138 -15.64 -5.80 17.04
C TRP A 138 -15.43 -7.20 17.63
N GLN A 139 -14.92 -8.15 16.86
CA GLN A 139 -14.62 -9.51 17.33
C GLN A 139 -13.59 -9.47 18.47
N ILE A 140 -12.51 -8.69 18.32
CA ILE A 140 -11.50 -8.54 19.36
C ILE A 140 -12.12 -7.97 20.65
N ASN A 141 -12.89 -6.89 20.54
CA ASN A 141 -13.50 -6.27 21.73
C ASN A 141 -14.63 -7.12 22.33
N ALA A 142 -15.60 -7.55 21.52
CA ALA A 142 -16.83 -8.17 22.00
C ALA A 142 -16.69 -9.65 22.32
N LYS A 143 -15.92 -10.42 21.53
CA LYS A 143 -15.78 -11.86 21.72
C LYS A 143 -14.54 -12.25 22.51
N LEU A 144 -13.40 -11.60 22.25
CA LEU A 144 -12.18 -11.92 22.97
C LEU A 144 -12.05 -11.12 24.28
N GLY A 145 -12.86 -10.07 24.45
CA GLY A 145 -12.84 -9.22 25.63
C GLY A 145 -11.59 -8.34 25.78
N VAL A 146 -10.86 -8.12 24.67
CA VAL A 146 -9.64 -7.33 24.67
C VAL A 146 -9.95 -5.91 24.19
N HIS A 147 -9.67 -4.91 25.01
CA HIS A 147 -9.90 -3.53 24.65
C HIS A 147 -8.91 -3.07 23.58
N THR A 148 -9.45 -2.42 22.55
CA THR A 148 -8.65 -1.85 21.48
C THR A 148 -8.86 -0.33 21.37
N ASN A 149 -7.78 0.37 21.03
CA ASN A 149 -7.84 1.78 20.65
C ASN A 149 -7.21 1.94 19.26
N VAL A 150 -7.92 2.61 18.34
CA VAL A 150 -7.40 2.87 16.98
C VAL A 150 -6.43 4.04 17.04
N MET A 151 -5.16 3.75 16.80
CA MET A 151 -4.08 4.73 16.78
C MET A 151 -3.92 5.40 15.42
N PHE A 152 -4.18 4.61 14.38
CA PHE A 152 -4.08 5.03 12.99
C PHE A 152 -4.92 4.12 12.10
N ALA A 153 -5.54 4.69 11.07
CA ALA A 153 -6.22 3.92 10.03
C ALA A 153 -6.02 4.59 8.67
N SER A 154 -5.75 3.81 7.66
CA SER A 154 -5.65 4.24 6.27
C SER A 154 -6.33 3.23 5.35
N VAL A 155 -7.08 3.74 4.39
CA VAL A 155 -7.72 2.94 3.34
C VAL A 155 -7.23 3.47 2.00
N THR A 156 -6.64 2.61 1.20
CA THR A 156 -6.09 2.96 -0.11
C THR A 156 -6.60 1.98 -1.15
N GLU A 157 -7.06 2.50 -2.28
CA GLU A 157 -7.40 1.68 -3.42
C GLU A 157 -6.19 1.51 -4.35
N LEU A 158 -5.84 0.26 -4.64
CA LEU A 158 -4.77 -0.13 -5.55
C LEU A 158 -5.40 -0.95 -6.69
N GLN A 159 -5.58 -0.34 -7.87
CA GLN A 159 -6.13 -1.02 -9.06
C GLN A 159 -7.48 -1.70 -8.81
N GLY A 160 -8.42 -1.01 -8.19
CA GLY A 160 -9.73 -1.54 -7.85
C GLY A 160 -9.74 -2.55 -6.70
N ARG A 161 -8.63 -2.73 -6.00
CA ARG A 161 -8.53 -3.52 -4.76
C ARG A 161 -8.25 -2.61 -3.58
N VAL A 162 -8.97 -2.84 -2.51
CA VAL A 162 -8.80 -2.07 -1.26
C VAL A 162 -7.69 -2.69 -0.43
N LEU A 163 -6.75 -1.86 0.01
CA LEU A 163 -5.80 -2.15 1.06
C LEU A 163 -6.10 -1.24 2.24
N SER A 164 -6.47 -1.82 3.38
CA SER A 164 -6.67 -1.08 4.62
C SER A 164 -5.57 -1.44 5.61
N ILE A 165 -5.02 -0.43 6.26
CA ILE A 165 -4.02 -0.58 7.33
C ILE A 165 -4.60 0.05 8.58
N ILE A 166 -4.69 -0.72 9.65
CA ILE A 166 -5.18 -0.24 10.94
C ILE A 166 -4.13 -0.55 11.99
N THR A 167 -3.70 0.46 12.73
CA THR A 167 -2.82 0.30 13.89
C THR A 167 -3.64 0.43 15.16
N LEU A 168 -3.60 -0.61 15.98
CA LEU A 168 -4.36 -0.75 17.21
C LEU A 168 -3.42 -0.81 18.41
N GLN A 169 -3.76 -0.09 19.45
CA GLN A 169 -3.30 -0.41 20.79
C GLN A 169 -4.23 -1.46 21.38
N LEU A 170 -3.70 -2.57 21.83
CA LEU A 170 -4.37 -3.59 22.63
C LEU A 170 -4.02 -3.32 24.09
N THR A 171 -5.00 -3.39 25.00
CA THR A 171 -4.78 -3.28 26.43
C THR A 171 -5.24 -4.56 27.12
N GLY A 172 -4.40 -5.11 27.98
CA GLY A 172 -4.66 -6.40 28.64
C GLY A 172 -3.38 -7.04 29.14
N ASN A 173 -3.41 -8.35 29.30
CA ASN A 173 -2.26 -9.16 29.68
C ASN A 173 -1.73 -10.00 28.48
N GLU A 174 -0.63 -10.72 28.68
CA GLU A 174 -0.01 -11.52 27.62
C GLU A 174 -0.94 -12.62 27.04
N GLU A 175 -1.84 -13.20 27.87
CA GLU A 175 -2.82 -14.17 27.38
C GLU A 175 -3.84 -13.53 26.45
N ASP A 176 -4.23 -12.30 26.76
CA ASP A 176 -5.17 -11.53 25.91
C ASP A 176 -4.55 -11.16 24.58
N PHE A 177 -3.29 -10.72 24.57
CA PHE A 177 -2.56 -10.44 23.33
C PHE A 177 -2.42 -11.69 22.47
N LYS A 178 -2.09 -12.83 23.08
CA LYS A 178 -1.99 -14.10 22.38
C LYS A 178 -3.32 -14.54 21.77
N LYS A 179 -4.46 -14.38 22.47
CA LYS A 179 -5.79 -14.66 21.91
C LYS A 179 -6.06 -13.84 20.64
N VAL A 180 -5.67 -12.56 20.65
CA VAL A 180 -5.81 -11.68 19.48
C VAL A 180 -4.92 -12.14 18.32
N GLU A 181 -3.67 -12.47 18.58
CA GLU A 181 -2.73 -12.96 17.57
C GLU A 181 -3.22 -14.28 16.94
N ASP A 182 -3.66 -15.22 17.77
CA ASP A 182 -4.21 -16.50 17.32
C ASP A 182 -5.47 -16.30 16.47
N TYR A 183 -6.35 -15.39 16.87
CA TYR A 183 -7.54 -15.03 16.11
C TYR A 183 -7.18 -14.46 14.74
N ILE A 184 -6.30 -13.47 14.66
CA ILE A 184 -5.86 -12.82 13.41
C ILE A 184 -5.21 -13.86 12.50
N ASN A 185 -4.31 -14.70 13.03
CA ASN A 185 -3.64 -15.76 12.27
C ASN A 185 -4.61 -16.82 11.74
N SER A 186 -5.61 -17.23 12.54
CA SER A 186 -6.61 -18.22 12.13
C SER A 186 -7.51 -17.75 10.99
N HIS A 187 -7.67 -16.43 10.83
CA HIS A 187 -8.41 -15.81 9.73
C HIS A 187 -7.53 -15.42 8.53
N GLY A 188 -6.23 -15.77 8.54
CA GLY A 188 -5.32 -15.47 7.45
C GLY A 188 -5.00 -13.97 7.29
N ILE A 189 -5.31 -13.16 8.30
CA ILE A 189 -5.09 -11.72 8.28
C ILE A 189 -3.62 -11.44 8.64
N ALA A 190 -2.96 -10.61 7.84
CA ALA A 190 -1.57 -10.25 8.10
C ALA A 190 -1.49 -9.16 9.18
N PHE A 191 -0.55 -9.31 10.10
CA PHE A 191 -0.25 -8.28 11.09
C PHE A 191 1.24 -8.22 11.42
N GLU A 192 1.65 -7.13 12.04
CA GLU A 192 2.98 -6.95 12.62
C GLU A 192 2.88 -6.24 13.97
N GLU A 193 3.81 -6.53 14.88
CA GLU A 193 3.96 -5.76 16.10
C GLU A 193 4.73 -4.46 15.81
N VAL A 194 4.25 -3.35 16.35
CA VAL A 194 4.86 -2.03 16.16
C VAL A 194 5.57 -1.63 17.46
N PRO A 195 6.90 -1.53 17.46
CA PRO A 195 7.63 -1.04 18.63
C PRO A 195 7.35 0.45 18.85
N VAL A 196 7.06 0.85 20.08
CA VAL A 196 6.68 2.21 20.49
C VAL A 196 7.55 2.73 21.63
#